data_f130157e09587ae809a94e56e99fd281
#
_entry.id   f130157e09587ae809a94e56e99fd281
#
_cell.length_a   1.000
_cell.length_b   1.000
_cell.length_c   1.000
_cell.angle_alpha   90.00
_cell.angle_beta   90.00
_cell.angle_gamma   90.00
#
_symmetry.space_group_name_H-M   'P 1'
#
loop_
_entity.id
_entity.type
_entity.pdbx_description
1 polymer ?
#
loop_
_entity_poly.entity_id
_entity_poly.type
_entity_poly.pdbx_seq_one_letter_code
_entity_poly.pdbx_strand_id
1 'polypeptide(L)'
;MLEISGLQKGFGFGAQRLEVLKGIDLELDSGELVALMGPSGCGKSTLLNIIGGLLAADAGEIDLEGRKYGLKGPSSVVDVRRHKVGWIFQDFHLLDHLSALDNVAMALEISGVSSNEAEKRALEALSKVGLSDRADHIPDQLSGGQQQRVAIARAIAGDRPLLLADEPTGNLDVASGASILELFKELCHDENKPMSILMVTHDPNLAAKADRMLLLSEGKTAASDVRSAWGDAIGGEEE
;
A
#
# COMPACT_ATOMS: atom_id res chain seq x y z
N MET A 1 -4.65 12.75 8.20
CA MET A 1 -3.36 12.04 8.17
C MET A 1 -2.65 12.21 6.83
N LEU A 2 -3.25 11.82 5.71
CA LEU A 2 -2.80 12.11 4.35
C LEU A 2 -3.83 13.02 3.65
N GLU A 3 -3.36 14.13 3.06
CA GLU A 3 -4.17 15.04 2.27
C GLU A 3 -3.50 15.25 0.90
N ILE A 4 -4.27 15.11 -0.17
CA ILE A 4 -3.83 15.32 -1.54
C ILE A 4 -4.76 16.32 -2.20
N SER A 5 -4.21 17.36 -2.81
CA SER A 5 -4.97 18.41 -3.45
C SER A 5 -4.48 18.67 -4.88
N GLY A 6 -5.38 18.53 -5.85
CA GLY A 6 -5.17 18.89 -7.24
C GLY A 6 -4.00 18.16 -7.92
N LEU A 7 -3.70 16.90 -7.53
CA LEU A 7 -2.52 16.18 -7.98
C LEU A 7 -2.60 15.82 -9.46
N GLN A 8 -1.60 16.22 -10.24
CA GLN A 8 -1.56 15.96 -11.69
C GLN A 8 -0.28 15.23 -12.08
N LYS A 9 -0.39 14.35 -13.07
CA LYS A 9 0.73 13.64 -13.66
C LYS A 9 0.47 13.26 -15.11
N GLY A 10 1.39 13.61 -15.99
CA GLY A 10 1.43 13.14 -17.38
C GLY A 10 2.78 12.54 -17.71
N PHE A 11 2.80 11.75 -18.78
CA PHE A 11 4.01 11.13 -19.34
C PHE A 11 4.13 11.49 -20.83
N GLY A 12 5.36 11.53 -21.32
CA GLY A 12 5.66 11.95 -22.70
C GLY A 12 5.84 13.47 -22.83
N PHE A 13 6.01 13.94 -24.07
CA PHE A 13 6.33 15.33 -24.39
C PHE A 13 5.45 15.87 -25.52
N GLY A 14 5.19 17.17 -25.49
CA GLY A 14 4.47 17.90 -26.55
C GLY A 14 3.09 17.31 -26.82
N ALA A 15 2.74 17.13 -28.10
CA ALA A 15 1.43 16.63 -28.51
C ALA A 15 1.17 15.14 -28.17
N GLN A 16 2.20 14.40 -27.78
CA GLN A 16 2.09 12.99 -27.37
C GLN A 16 2.04 12.81 -25.85
N ARG A 17 1.92 13.90 -25.09
CA ARG A 17 1.81 13.84 -23.64
C ARG A 17 0.47 13.22 -23.24
N LEU A 18 0.53 12.13 -22.47
CA LEU A 18 -0.63 11.46 -21.89
C LEU A 18 -0.83 11.94 -20.45
N GLU A 19 -1.93 12.65 -20.18
CA GLU A 19 -2.34 13.02 -18.83
C GLU A 19 -2.99 11.83 -18.13
N VAL A 20 -2.31 11.30 -17.11
CA VAL A 20 -2.74 10.12 -16.33
C VAL A 20 -3.52 10.53 -15.10
N LEU A 21 -3.02 11.49 -14.32
CA LEU A 21 -3.73 12.08 -13.19
C LEU A 21 -4.11 13.52 -13.53
N LYS A 22 -5.38 13.88 -13.35
CA LYS A 22 -5.97 15.13 -13.86
C LYS A 22 -6.57 15.99 -12.76
N GLY A 23 -5.88 16.11 -11.62
CA GLY A 23 -6.34 16.84 -10.45
C GLY A 23 -7.03 15.88 -9.48
N ILE A 24 -6.22 15.03 -8.82
CA ILE A 24 -6.68 14.10 -7.79
C ILE A 24 -6.78 14.86 -6.47
N ASP A 25 -7.95 14.75 -5.83
CA ASP A 25 -8.16 15.11 -4.44
C ASP A 25 -8.45 13.83 -3.66
N LEU A 26 -7.73 13.62 -2.55
CA LEU A 26 -7.88 12.43 -1.72
C LEU A 26 -7.47 12.77 -0.28
N GLU A 27 -8.28 12.32 0.66
CA GLU A 27 -7.99 12.37 2.09
C GLU A 27 -8.01 10.96 2.65
N LEU A 28 -7.12 10.69 3.62
CA LEU A 28 -7.06 9.45 4.38
C LEU A 28 -6.88 9.79 5.84
N ASP A 29 -7.80 9.34 6.68
CA ASP A 29 -7.76 9.57 8.11
C ASP A 29 -6.80 8.61 8.84
N SER A 30 -6.47 8.96 10.08
CA SER A 30 -5.64 8.09 10.90
C SER A 30 -6.42 6.81 11.27
N GLY A 31 -5.79 5.64 11.07
CA GLY A 31 -6.41 4.36 11.35
C GLY A 31 -7.47 3.93 10.33
N GLU A 32 -7.51 4.54 9.16
CA GLU A 32 -8.49 4.24 8.12
C GLU A 32 -7.91 3.26 7.09
N LEU A 33 -8.69 2.25 6.72
CA LEU A 33 -8.45 1.37 5.57
C LEU A 33 -9.28 1.86 4.37
N VAL A 34 -8.61 2.44 3.38
CA VAL A 34 -9.25 2.89 2.14
C VAL A 34 -8.89 1.97 0.98
N ALA A 35 -9.90 1.48 0.26
CA ALA A 35 -9.74 0.74 -0.98
C ALA A 35 -9.83 1.70 -2.18
N LEU A 36 -8.80 1.72 -3.03
CA LEU A 36 -8.77 2.45 -4.28
C LEU A 36 -9.02 1.47 -5.45
N MET A 37 -10.12 1.65 -6.12
CA MET A 37 -10.53 0.86 -7.28
C MET A 37 -10.42 1.66 -8.58
N GLY A 38 -10.58 0.97 -9.69
CA GLY A 38 -10.64 1.58 -11.03
C GLY A 38 -10.11 0.65 -12.12
N PRO A 39 -10.43 0.92 -13.39
CA PRO A 39 -10.01 0.10 -14.52
C PRO A 39 -8.48 0.03 -14.66
N SER A 40 -7.99 -0.97 -15.38
CA SER A 40 -6.56 -1.06 -15.69
C SER A 40 -6.09 0.19 -16.45
N GLY A 41 -4.92 0.71 -16.10
CA GLY A 41 -4.33 1.88 -16.75
C GLY A 41 -4.89 3.24 -16.32
N CYS A 42 -5.88 3.31 -15.40
CA CYS A 42 -6.44 4.60 -14.95
C CYS A 42 -5.52 5.45 -14.05
N GLY A 43 -4.35 4.92 -13.66
CA GLY A 43 -3.35 5.67 -12.90
C GLY A 43 -3.18 5.29 -11.43
N LYS A 44 -3.77 4.19 -10.94
CA LYS A 44 -3.68 3.76 -9.52
C LYS A 44 -2.23 3.60 -9.05
N SER A 45 -1.42 2.81 -9.73
CA SER A 45 0.01 2.63 -9.38
C SER A 45 0.81 3.92 -9.55
N THR A 46 0.43 4.80 -10.51
CA THR A 46 1.03 6.13 -10.63
C THR A 46 0.75 6.98 -9.40
N LEU A 47 -0.49 6.98 -8.91
CA LEU A 47 -0.88 7.68 -7.69
C LEU A 47 -0.13 7.14 -6.48
N LEU A 48 -0.10 5.82 -6.27
CA LEU A 48 0.68 5.20 -5.20
C LEU A 48 2.16 5.58 -5.26
N ASN A 49 2.78 5.52 -6.45
CA ASN A 49 4.20 5.88 -6.63
C ASN A 49 4.49 7.35 -6.26
N ILE A 50 3.56 8.26 -6.51
CA ILE A 50 3.72 9.67 -6.11
C ILE A 50 3.55 9.82 -4.61
N ILE A 51 2.51 9.22 -4.02
CA ILE A 51 2.29 9.22 -2.56
C ILE A 51 3.50 8.61 -1.84
N GLY A 52 4.01 7.50 -2.33
CA GLY A 52 5.18 6.82 -1.76
C GLY A 52 6.51 7.51 -2.05
N GLY A 53 6.51 8.66 -2.75
CA GLY A 53 7.72 9.42 -3.04
C GLY A 53 8.68 8.74 -4.02
N LEU A 54 8.21 7.81 -4.85
CA LEU A 54 8.96 7.15 -5.91
C LEU A 54 8.89 7.94 -7.23
N LEU A 55 7.88 8.78 -7.39
CA LEU A 55 7.64 9.60 -8.57
C LEU A 55 7.24 11.02 -8.15
N ALA A 56 7.68 12.03 -8.88
CA ALA A 56 7.21 13.41 -8.68
C ALA A 56 5.91 13.65 -9.46
N ALA A 57 4.98 14.39 -8.86
CA ALA A 57 3.85 14.96 -9.58
C ALA A 57 4.30 16.13 -10.49
N ASP A 58 3.45 16.52 -11.42
CA ASP A 58 3.67 17.69 -12.27
C ASP A 58 2.96 18.93 -11.70
N ALA A 59 1.87 18.73 -10.93
CA ALA A 59 1.16 19.77 -10.17
C ALA A 59 0.44 19.17 -8.95
N GLY A 60 -0.04 20.03 -8.06
CA GLY A 60 -0.73 19.65 -6.84
C GLY A 60 0.21 19.47 -5.64
N GLU A 61 -0.37 19.15 -4.49
CA GLU A 61 0.36 19.00 -3.23
C GLU A 61 -0.06 17.70 -2.52
N ILE A 62 0.88 17.12 -1.80
CA ILE A 62 0.64 16.04 -0.84
C ILE A 62 1.12 16.53 0.52
N ASP A 63 0.28 16.42 1.53
CA ASP A 63 0.62 16.58 2.94
C ASP A 63 0.46 15.22 3.65
N LEU A 64 1.55 14.68 4.17
CA LEU A 64 1.57 13.48 4.98
C LEU A 64 2.06 13.82 6.38
N GLU A 65 1.16 13.92 7.34
CA GLU A 65 1.45 14.31 8.72
C GLU A 65 2.29 15.61 8.81
N GLY A 66 1.89 16.66 8.10
CA GLY A 66 2.57 17.95 8.06
C GLY A 66 3.83 17.99 7.17
N ARG A 67 4.18 16.90 6.51
CA ARG A 67 5.27 16.84 5.55
C ARG A 67 4.74 17.07 4.12
N LYS A 68 4.96 18.27 3.60
CA LYS A 68 4.51 18.64 2.25
C LYS A 68 5.50 18.26 1.16
N TYR A 69 4.99 17.57 0.14
CA TYR A 69 5.73 17.16 -1.06
C TYR A 69 4.78 16.96 -2.25
N GLY A 70 5.16 16.20 -3.25
CA GLY A 70 4.39 15.93 -4.46
C GLY A 70 5.20 16.35 -5.68
N LEU A 71 5.58 17.63 -5.78
CA LEU A 71 6.43 18.17 -6.85
C LEU A 71 7.92 17.82 -6.67
N LYS A 72 8.31 17.34 -5.51
CA LYS A 72 9.71 16.99 -5.22
C LYS A 72 10.09 15.66 -5.83
N GLY A 73 11.26 15.60 -6.46
CA GLY A 73 11.79 14.36 -7.02
C GLY A 73 12.13 13.33 -5.93
N PRO A 74 12.26 12.03 -6.31
CA PRO A 74 12.47 10.92 -5.37
C PRO A 74 13.67 11.10 -4.43
N SER A 75 14.76 11.70 -4.89
CA SER A 75 15.94 11.97 -4.06
C SER A 75 15.70 12.99 -2.94
N SER A 76 14.72 13.87 -3.10
CA SER A 76 14.37 14.92 -2.13
C SER A 76 13.35 14.48 -1.09
N VAL A 77 12.80 13.27 -1.22
CA VAL A 77 11.77 12.71 -0.32
C VAL A 77 12.15 11.33 0.23
N VAL A 78 13.46 11.08 0.36
CA VAL A 78 13.98 9.83 0.94
C VAL A 78 13.51 9.65 2.39
N ASP A 79 13.40 10.72 3.14
CA ASP A 79 12.87 10.74 4.51
C ASP A 79 11.42 10.23 4.59
N VAL A 80 10.57 10.59 3.63
CA VAL A 80 9.18 10.09 3.52
C VAL A 80 9.18 8.57 3.36
N ARG A 81 9.95 8.05 2.41
CA ARG A 81 10.05 6.60 2.18
C ARG A 81 10.60 5.82 3.37
N ARG A 82 11.57 6.40 4.08
CA ARG A 82 12.20 5.73 5.22
C ARG A 82 11.31 5.69 6.46
N HIS A 83 10.57 6.77 6.72
CA HIS A 83 9.97 6.99 8.03
C HIS A 83 8.46 7.17 8.02
N LYS A 84 7.84 7.37 6.85
CA LYS A 84 6.41 7.67 6.75
C LYS A 84 5.62 6.63 5.97
N VAL A 85 6.23 5.91 5.02
CA VAL A 85 5.51 5.03 4.10
C VAL A 85 6.08 3.62 4.13
N GLY A 86 5.22 2.64 4.42
CA GLY A 86 5.46 1.22 4.16
C GLY A 86 4.88 0.82 2.81
N TRP A 87 5.50 -0.15 2.14
CA TRP A 87 5.06 -0.65 0.85
C TRP A 87 4.80 -2.15 0.88
N ILE A 88 3.67 -2.54 0.29
CA ILE A 88 3.34 -3.92 -0.05
C ILE A 88 3.07 -3.96 -1.55
N PHE A 89 3.75 -4.87 -2.25
CA PHE A 89 3.63 -5.09 -3.69
C PHE A 89 2.92 -6.41 -3.96
N GLN A 90 2.34 -6.53 -5.15
CA GLN A 90 1.68 -7.74 -5.63
C GLN A 90 2.65 -8.94 -5.66
N ASP A 91 3.89 -8.73 -6.11
CA ASP A 91 4.91 -9.77 -6.29
C ASP A 91 5.82 -9.97 -5.06
N PHE A 92 5.38 -9.57 -3.86
CA PHE A 92 6.07 -9.68 -2.57
C PHE A 92 7.42 -8.97 -2.51
N HIS A 93 8.25 -9.03 -3.54
CA HIS A 93 9.62 -8.52 -3.63
C HIS A 93 10.48 -8.93 -2.42
N LEU A 94 10.44 -10.20 -2.08
CA LEU A 94 11.32 -10.79 -1.10
C LEU A 94 12.66 -11.14 -1.76
N LEU A 95 13.72 -11.13 -0.96
CA LEU A 95 15.04 -11.58 -1.38
C LEU A 95 15.14 -13.09 -1.17
N ASP A 96 15.26 -13.85 -2.25
CA ASP A 96 15.09 -15.31 -2.27
C ASP A 96 16.11 -16.06 -1.40
N HIS A 97 17.29 -15.47 -1.18
CA HIS A 97 18.37 -16.09 -0.42
C HIS A 97 18.41 -15.68 1.06
N LEU A 98 17.49 -14.82 1.47
CA LEU A 98 17.37 -14.36 2.85
C LEU A 98 16.19 -15.02 3.53
N SER A 99 16.34 -15.29 4.83
CA SER A 99 15.23 -15.75 5.66
C SER A 99 14.10 -14.71 5.75
N ALA A 100 12.94 -15.11 6.24
CA ALA A 100 11.85 -14.18 6.54
C ALA A 100 12.32 -13.09 7.51
N LEU A 101 13.07 -13.46 8.54
CA LEU A 101 13.68 -12.55 9.50
C LEU A 101 14.60 -11.54 8.82
N ASP A 102 15.54 -12.01 7.99
CA ASP A 102 16.52 -11.15 7.32
C ASP A 102 15.85 -10.21 6.30
N ASN A 103 14.82 -10.68 5.59
CA ASN A 103 14.02 -9.86 4.68
C ASN A 103 13.37 -8.66 5.42
N VAL A 104 12.94 -8.86 6.65
CA VAL A 104 12.35 -7.80 7.47
C VAL A 104 13.43 -6.93 8.11
N ALA A 105 14.45 -7.53 8.73
CA ALA A 105 15.53 -6.83 9.43
C ALA A 105 16.32 -5.90 8.51
N MET A 106 16.65 -6.35 7.29
CA MET A 106 17.37 -5.54 6.29
C MET A 106 16.65 -4.22 5.99
N ALA A 107 15.32 -4.20 5.90
CA ALA A 107 14.57 -2.97 5.65
C ALA A 107 14.71 -1.95 6.78
N LEU A 108 14.86 -2.42 8.01
CA LEU A 108 15.13 -1.60 9.19
C LEU A 108 16.57 -1.08 9.19
N GLU A 109 17.54 -1.94 8.87
CA GLU A 109 18.96 -1.55 8.78
C GLU A 109 19.20 -0.49 7.71
N ILE A 110 18.58 -0.63 6.52
CA ILE A 110 18.60 0.39 5.46
C ILE A 110 17.99 1.72 5.95
N SER A 111 17.04 1.65 6.89
CA SER A 111 16.44 2.84 7.51
C SER A 111 17.31 3.44 8.63
N GLY A 112 18.45 2.80 8.98
CA GLY A 112 19.42 3.29 9.96
C GLY A 112 19.27 2.68 11.36
N VAL A 113 18.43 1.64 11.52
CA VAL A 113 18.30 0.89 12.77
C VAL A 113 19.53 -0.04 12.94
N SER A 114 20.06 -0.18 14.15
CA SER A 114 21.17 -1.10 14.42
C SER A 114 20.73 -2.55 14.24
N SER A 115 21.66 -3.45 13.82
CA SER A 115 21.32 -4.85 13.51
C SER A 115 20.63 -5.58 14.67
N ASN A 116 21.09 -5.41 15.90
CA ASN A 116 20.45 -6.06 17.06
C ASN A 116 19.02 -5.58 17.30
N GLU A 117 18.75 -4.29 17.12
CA GLU A 117 17.42 -3.72 17.26
C GLU A 117 16.55 -4.07 16.03
N ALA A 118 17.13 -4.14 14.84
CA ALA A 118 16.46 -4.54 13.62
C ALA A 118 15.97 -6.00 13.72
N GLU A 119 16.80 -6.91 14.19
CA GLU A 119 16.44 -8.31 14.43
C GLU A 119 15.28 -8.44 15.41
N LYS A 120 15.36 -7.75 16.56
CA LYS A 120 14.30 -7.76 17.56
C LYS A 120 12.97 -7.28 16.99
N ARG A 121 12.97 -6.13 16.32
CA ARG A 121 11.76 -5.54 15.71
C ARG A 121 11.23 -6.38 14.55
N ALA A 122 12.10 -7.05 13.81
CA ALA A 122 11.72 -7.97 12.76
C ALA A 122 10.98 -9.19 13.32
N LEU A 123 11.46 -9.79 14.43
CA LEU A 123 10.77 -10.87 15.13
C LEU A 123 9.38 -10.43 15.66
N GLU A 124 9.30 -9.23 16.22
CA GLU A 124 8.03 -8.66 16.69
C GLU A 124 7.04 -8.47 15.50
N ALA A 125 7.53 -7.98 14.36
CA ALA A 125 6.71 -7.80 13.16
C ALA A 125 6.24 -9.15 12.57
N LEU A 126 7.13 -10.16 12.52
CA LEU A 126 6.77 -11.51 12.10
C LEU A 126 5.75 -12.15 13.03
N SER A 127 5.85 -11.90 14.33
CA SER A 127 4.86 -12.35 15.31
C SER A 127 3.48 -11.74 15.05
N LYS A 128 3.41 -10.43 14.76
CA LYS A 128 2.15 -9.73 14.44
C LYS A 128 1.44 -10.32 13.21
N VAL A 129 2.18 -10.85 12.25
CA VAL A 129 1.61 -11.48 11.05
C VAL A 129 1.45 -13.00 11.19
N GLY A 130 1.71 -13.57 12.38
CA GLY A 130 1.54 -15.00 12.65
C GLY A 130 2.61 -15.90 12.04
N LEU A 131 3.85 -15.42 11.91
CA LEU A 131 4.97 -16.16 11.31
C LEU A 131 6.18 -16.34 12.25
N SER A 132 5.96 -16.34 13.57
CA SER A 132 7.05 -16.51 14.55
C SER A 132 7.82 -17.82 14.35
N ASP A 133 7.13 -18.90 13.98
CA ASP A 133 7.70 -20.24 13.74
C ASP A 133 8.30 -20.42 12.35
N ARG A 134 8.27 -19.37 11.51
CA ARG A 134 8.79 -19.36 10.14
C ARG A 134 9.89 -18.33 9.92
N ALA A 135 10.42 -17.74 10.99
CA ALA A 135 11.41 -16.66 10.91
C ALA A 135 12.66 -17.05 10.10
N ASP A 136 13.11 -18.30 10.24
CA ASP A 136 14.31 -18.82 9.57
C ASP A 136 14.06 -19.38 8.17
N HIS A 137 12.81 -19.41 7.70
CA HIS A 137 12.48 -19.96 6.38
C HIS A 137 12.80 -18.94 5.28
N ILE A 138 13.39 -19.42 4.17
CA ILE A 138 13.56 -18.63 2.93
C ILE A 138 12.26 -18.65 2.11
N PRO A 139 12.07 -17.71 1.16
CA PRO A 139 10.82 -17.59 0.38
C PRO A 139 10.36 -18.89 -0.27
N ASP A 140 11.26 -19.70 -0.83
CA ASP A 140 10.93 -21.00 -1.47
C ASP A 140 10.32 -22.04 -0.50
N GLN A 141 10.48 -21.84 0.80
CA GLN A 141 9.92 -22.71 1.84
C GLN A 141 8.58 -22.19 2.38
N LEU A 142 8.08 -21.08 1.85
CA LEU A 142 6.87 -20.40 2.29
C LEU A 142 5.79 -20.46 1.22
N SER A 143 4.53 -20.65 1.62
CA SER A 143 3.41 -20.49 0.70
C SER A 143 3.27 -19.02 0.26
N GLY A 144 2.57 -18.75 -0.85
CA GLY A 144 2.34 -17.38 -1.33
C GLY A 144 1.72 -16.47 -0.25
N GLY A 145 0.73 -16.97 0.49
CA GLY A 145 0.16 -16.24 1.63
C GLY A 145 1.13 -15.96 2.76
N GLN A 146 2.07 -16.89 3.03
CA GLN A 146 3.14 -16.66 4.00
C GLN A 146 4.17 -15.65 3.49
N GLN A 147 4.54 -15.72 2.22
CA GLN A 147 5.43 -14.72 1.59
C GLN A 147 4.82 -13.32 1.66
N GLN A 148 3.52 -13.19 1.39
CA GLN A 148 2.81 -11.92 1.53
C GLN A 148 2.82 -11.42 2.97
N ARG A 149 2.64 -12.29 3.96
CA ARG A 149 2.74 -11.92 5.37
C ARG A 149 4.17 -11.46 5.74
N VAL A 150 5.22 -12.05 5.17
CA VAL A 150 6.60 -11.53 5.33
C VAL A 150 6.74 -10.14 4.73
N ALA A 151 6.19 -9.90 3.53
CA ALA A 151 6.19 -8.56 2.90
C ALA A 151 5.43 -7.52 3.75
N ILE A 152 4.31 -7.91 4.38
CA ILE A 152 3.58 -7.07 5.32
C ILE A 152 4.43 -6.81 6.57
N ALA A 153 5.03 -7.83 7.17
CA ALA A 153 5.92 -7.67 8.33
C ALA A 153 7.05 -6.68 8.03
N ARG A 154 7.68 -6.78 6.86
CA ARG A 154 8.70 -5.84 6.39
C ARG A 154 8.18 -4.40 6.29
N ALA A 155 6.95 -4.22 5.83
CA ALA A 155 6.35 -2.90 5.69
C ALA A 155 6.01 -2.26 7.04
N ILE A 156 5.53 -3.05 8.02
CA ILE A 156 5.09 -2.55 9.34
C ILE A 156 6.21 -2.44 10.39
N ALA A 157 7.31 -3.17 10.24
CA ALA A 157 8.42 -3.20 11.20
C ALA A 157 9.06 -1.82 11.46
N GLY A 158 8.95 -0.90 10.49
CA GLY A 158 9.50 0.46 10.56
C GLY A 158 8.62 1.47 11.28
N ASP A 159 7.48 1.06 11.84
CA ASP A 159 6.53 1.93 12.54
C ASP A 159 6.05 3.13 11.69
N ARG A 160 5.80 2.89 10.43
CA ARG A 160 5.38 3.92 9.48
C ARG A 160 3.86 4.14 9.57
N PRO A 161 3.40 5.40 9.60
CA PRO A 161 1.96 5.69 9.78
C PRO A 161 1.10 5.35 8.55
N LEU A 162 1.69 5.33 7.35
CA LEU A 162 1.00 5.03 6.09
C LEU A 162 1.52 3.74 5.48
N LEU A 163 0.61 2.85 5.12
CA LEU A 163 0.89 1.65 4.34
C LEU A 163 0.23 1.78 2.95
N LEU A 164 1.03 1.64 1.91
CA LEU A 164 0.56 1.57 0.52
C LEU A 164 0.61 0.11 0.06
N ALA A 165 -0.52 -0.41 -0.37
CA ALA A 165 -0.64 -1.78 -0.83
C ALA A 165 -1.14 -1.82 -2.28
N ASP A 166 -0.29 -2.23 -3.21
CA ASP A 166 -0.64 -2.37 -4.63
C ASP A 166 -0.99 -3.83 -4.92
N GLU A 167 -2.29 -4.11 -5.04
CA GLU A 167 -2.87 -5.44 -5.29
C GLU A 167 -2.35 -6.55 -4.32
N PRO A 168 -2.43 -6.33 -2.99
CA PRO A 168 -1.74 -7.18 -2.01
C PRO A 168 -2.28 -8.62 -1.95
N THR A 169 -3.36 -8.92 -2.62
CA THR A 169 -4.01 -10.24 -2.65
C THR A 169 -4.06 -10.86 -4.05
N GLY A 170 -3.53 -10.15 -5.07
CA GLY A 170 -3.67 -10.55 -6.48
C GLY A 170 -3.07 -11.91 -6.82
N ASN A 171 -2.06 -12.36 -6.07
CA ASN A 171 -1.38 -13.65 -6.25
C ASN A 171 -1.78 -14.71 -5.20
N LEU A 172 -2.89 -14.48 -4.46
CA LEU A 172 -3.31 -15.33 -3.36
C LEU A 172 -4.65 -16.02 -3.67
N ASP A 173 -4.86 -17.16 -3.03
CA ASP A 173 -6.19 -17.77 -2.97
C ASP A 173 -7.16 -16.94 -2.12
N VAL A 174 -8.47 -17.17 -2.30
CA VAL A 174 -9.53 -16.38 -1.66
C VAL A 174 -9.43 -16.37 -0.14
N ALA A 175 -9.08 -17.51 0.48
CA ALA A 175 -8.98 -17.62 1.94
C ALA A 175 -7.78 -16.82 2.47
N SER A 176 -6.63 -16.93 1.81
CA SER A 176 -5.43 -16.15 2.11
C SER A 176 -5.68 -14.65 1.94
N GLY A 177 -6.35 -14.25 0.85
CA GLY A 177 -6.71 -12.85 0.61
C GLY A 177 -7.60 -12.27 1.70
N ALA A 178 -8.64 -13.01 2.11
CA ALA A 178 -9.52 -12.60 3.22
C ALA A 178 -8.74 -12.44 4.53
N SER A 179 -7.82 -13.36 4.82
CA SER A 179 -6.96 -13.31 6.02
C SER A 179 -6.02 -12.11 6.04
N ILE A 180 -5.49 -11.68 4.89
CA ILE A 180 -4.68 -10.46 4.76
C ILE A 180 -5.52 -9.21 5.04
N LEU A 181 -6.77 -9.18 4.56
CA LEU A 181 -7.64 -8.04 4.80
C LEU A 181 -8.01 -7.88 6.28
N GLU A 182 -8.29 -8.98 6.98
CA GLU A 182 -8.54 -8.94 8.44
C GLU A 182 -7.28 -8.43 9.18
N LEU A 183 -6.09 -8.87 8.79
CA LEU A 183 -4.83 -8.34 9.33
C LEU A 183 -4.70 -6.81 9.08
N PHE A 184 -5.09 -6.31 7.91
CA PHE A 184 -5.07 -4.87 7.63
C PHE A 184 -6.02 -4.10 8.55
N LYS A 185 -7.22 -4.63 8.81
CA LYS A 185 -8.16 -4.03 9.76
C LYS A 185 -7.61 -4.00 11.18
N GLU A 186 -7.00 -5.10 11.62
CA GLU A 186 -6.34 -5.16 12.94
C GLU A 186 -5.25 -4.10 13.07
N LEU A 187 -4.44 -3.89 12.01
CA LEU A 187 -3.41 -2.86 11.98
C LEU A 187 -3.98 -1.44 11.98
N CYS A 188 -5.10 -1.20 11.29
CA CYS A 188 -5.77 0.09 11.29
C CYS A 188 -6.40 0.40 12.66
N HIS A 189 -7.00 -0.57 13.29
CA HIS A 189 -7.74 -0.38 14.54
C HIS A 189 -6.91 -0.70 15.80
N ASP A 190 -5.58 -0.79 15.69
CA ASP A 190 -4.69 -0.92 16.86
C ASP A 190 -4.80 0.34 17.73
N GLU A 191 -5.32 0.21 18.95
CA GLU A 191 -5.59 1.31 19.88
C GLU A 191 -4.31 2.10 20.25
N ASN A 192 -3.14 1.45 20.23
CA ASN A 192 -1.88 2.07 20.63
C ASN A 192 -1.15 2.72 19.46
N LYS A 193 -1.30 2.14 18.25
CA LYS A 193 -0.54 2.54 17.08
C LYS A 193 -1.29 2.27 15.79
N PRO A 194 -2.39 3.01 15.55
CA PRO A 194 -3.18 2.83 14.33
C PRO A 194 -2.34 3.15 13.10
N MET A 195 -2.40 2.28 12.10
CA MET A 195 -1.85 2.53 10.77
C MET A 195 -2.96 2.95 9.83
N SER A 196 -2.65 3.80 8.86
CA SER A 196 -3.58 4.09 7.79
C SER A 196 -3.15 3.35 6.53
N ILE A 197 -4.09 2.74 5.83
CA ILE A 197 -3.80 1.88 4.69
C ILE A 197 -4.55 2.36 3.45
N LEU A 198 -3.82 2.64 2.38
CA LEU A 198 -4.37 2.83 1.05
C LEU A 198 -4.10 1.58 0.22
N MET A 199 -5.13 0.78 0.00
CA MET A 199 -5.07 -0.48 -0.73
C MET A 199 -5.65 -0.31 -2.13
N VAL A 200 -4.86 -0.58 -3.15
CA VAL A 200 -5.35 -0.78 -4.51
C VAL A 200 -5.83 -2.22 -4.67
N THR A 201 -7.03 -2.40 -5.18
CA THR A 201 -7.56 -3.72 -5.53
C THR A 201 -8.52 -3.63 -6.71
N HIS A 202 -8.62 -4.71 -7.46
CA HIS A 202 -9.65 -4.89 -8.48
C HIS A 202 -10.79 -5.82 -8.01
N ASP A 203 -10.68 -6.40 -6.81
CA ASP A 203 -11.72 -7.26 -6.22
C ASP A 203 -12.73 -6.41 -5.44
N PRO A 204 -14.00 -6.33 -5.93
CA PRO A 204 -15.03 -5.56 -5.26
C PRO A 204 -15.43 -6.12 -3.88
N ASN A 205 -15.26 -7.43 -3.66
CA ASN A 205 -15.60 -8.05 -2.39
C ASN A 205 -14.58 -7.67 -1.30
N LEU A 206 -13.32 -7.50 -1.67
CA LEU A 206 -12.29 -7.00 -0.75
C LEU A 206 -12.47 -5.49 -0.52
N ALA A 207 -12.73 -4.73 -1.57
CA ALA A 207 -12.96 -3.29 -1.46
C ALA A 207 -14.17 -2.96 -0.57
N ALA A 208 -15.26 -3.73 -0.67
CA ALA A 208 -16.48 -3.54 0.13
C ALA A 208 -16.27 -3.77 1.64
N LYS A 209 -15.17 -4.41 2.03
CA LYS A 209 -14.81 -4.64 3.43
C LYS A 209 -13.88 -3.57 4.00
N ALA A 210 -13.37 -2.65 3.20
CA ALA A 210 -12.62 -1.48 3.68
C ALA A 210 -13.58 -0.49 4.37
N ASP A 211 -13.02 0.43 5.16
CA ASP A 211 -13.81 1.46 5.85
C ASP A 211 -14.41 2.44 4.84
N ARG A 212 -13.66 2.71 3.76
CA ARG A 212 -14.12 3.56 2.66
C ARG A 212 -13.55 3.07 1.32
N MET A 213 -14.32 3.31 0.26
CA MET A 213 -13.92 2.99 -1.10
C MET A 213 -13.86 4.25 -1.96
N LEU A 214 -12.83 4.35 -2.78
CA LEU A 214 -12.64 5.40 -3.78
C LEU A 214 -12.53 4.77 -5.17
N LEU A 215 -13.12 5.41 -6.16
CA LEU A 215 -12.97 5.05 -7.56
C LEU A 215 -12.03 6.04 -8.24
N LEU A 216 -10.98 5.52 -8.88
CA LEU A 216 -10.16 6.28 -9.80
C LEU A 216 -10.61 5.97 -11.24
N SER A 217 -11.16 6.96 -11.92
CA SER A 217 -11.59 6.84 -13.31
C SER A 217 -11.18 8.07 -14.10
N GLU A 218 -10.69 7.87 -15.32
CA GLU A 218 -10.28 8.95 -16.24
C GLU A 218 -9.33 9.99 -15.62
N GLY A 219 -8.50 9.55 -14.67
CA GLY A 219 -7.52 10.41 -13.98
C GLY A 219 -8.11 11.30 -12.88
N LYS A 220 -9.32 10.99 -12.38
CA LYS A 220 -9.98 11.68 -11.26
C LYS A 220 -10.47 10.70 -10.23
N THR A 221 -10.49 11.12 -8.96
CA THR A 221 -11.11 10.37 -7.87
C THR A 221 -12.57 10.77 -7.69
N ALA A 222 -13.42 9.79 -7.44
CA ALA A 222 -14.77 10.00 -6.96
C ALA A 222 -14.98 9.13 -5.72
N ALA A 223 -15.58 9.69 -4.67
CA ALA A 223 -16.10 8.88 -3.58
C ALA A 223 -17.25 8.04 -4.12
N SER A 224 -17.23 6.72 -3.90
CA SER A 224 -18.28 5.85 -4.40
C SER A 224 -18.62 4.74 -3.43
N ASP A 225 -19.87 4.33 -3.44
CA ASP A 225 -20.24 2.99 -3.01
C ASP A 225 -19.90 1.98 -4.12
N VAL A 226 -19.90 0.69 -3.79
CA VAL A 226 -19.56 -0.39 -4.73
C VAL A 226 -20.46 -0.38 -5.97
N ARG A 227 -21.73 0.00 -5.82
CA ARG A 227 -22.71 0.05 -6.92
C ARG A 227 -22.40 1.15 -7.92
N SER A 228 -22.02 2.36 -7.45
CA SER A 228 -21.69 3.47 -8.36
C SER A 228 -20.36 3.22 -9.11
N ALA A 229 -19.46 2.39 -8.55
CA ALA A 229 -18.17 2.09 -9.17
C ALA A 229 -18.24 1.10 -10.34
N TRP A 230 -19.16 0.13 -10.28
CA TRP A 230 -19.19 -1.00 -11.21
C TRP A 230 -20.53 -1.17 -11.96
N GLY A 231 -21.51 -0.28 -11.73
CA GLY A 231 -22.84 -0.42 -12.30
C GLY A 231 -23.52 -1.73 -11.86
N ASP A 232 -24.50 -2.19 -12.63
CA ASP A 232 -25.25 -3.43 -12.36
C ASP A 232 -24.44 -4.73 -12.58
N ALA A 233 -23.14 -4.66 -12.79
CA ALA A 233 -22.28 -5.82 -13.05
C ALA A 233 -22.11 -6.77 -11.83
N ILE A 234 -22.55 -6.36 -10.63
CA ILE A 234 -22.52 -7.20 -9.41
C ILE A 234 -23.82 -8.00 -9.23
N GLY A 235 -24.80 -7.81 -10.10
CA GLY A 235 -26.13 -8.43 -10.01
C GLY A 235 -26.37 -9.71 -10.83
N GLY A 236 -25.34 -10.40 -11.28
CA GLY A 236 -25.49 -11.52 -12.20
C GLY A 236 -24.85 -12.82 -11.73
N GLU A 237 -25.25 -13.36 -10.56
CA GLU A 237 -25.17 -14.80 -10.25
C GLU A 237 -26.12 -15.12 -9.11
N GLU A 238 -27.42 -15.07 -9.40
CA GLU A 238 -28.44 -15.85 -8.72
C GLU A 238 -29.40 -16.39 -9.79
N GLU A 239 -29.06 -17.56 -10.34
CA GLU A 239 -30.03 -18.61 -10.78
C GLU A 239 -29.31 -19.96 -10.83
#